data_731c21152b58adc86e6fc9e02363d892
#
_entry.id   731c21152b58adc86e6fc9e02363d892
#
_cell.length_a   1.000
_cell.length_b   1.000
_cell.length_c   1.000
_cell.angle_alpha   90.00
_cell.angle_beta   90.00
_cell.angle_gamma   90.00
#
_symmetry.space_group_name_H-M   'P 1'
#
loop_
_entity.id
_entity.type
_entity.pdbx_description
1 polymer ?
#
loop_
_entity_poly.entity_id
_entity_poly.type
_entity_poly.pdbx_seq_one_letter_code
_entity_poly.pdbx_strand_id
1 'polypeptide(L)'
;DELFGALDINGLQDRFPRELSGGQQQRVAIARAMVKNPKLLLCDELTGALDTKSSLGVLQAVQTLNDRYHTTVVIITHNAAISGMADRIIQIKDGKIQSNEVNANKVSPMELVL
;
A
#
# COMPACT_ATOMS: atom_id res chain seq x y z
N ASP A 1 -18.41 4.59 -5.84
CA ASP A 1 -18.58 3.27 -5.28
C ASP A 1 -17.71 3.09 -4.04
N GLU A 2 -17.96 2.05 -3.30
CA GLU A 2 -17.29 1.82 -2.03
C GLU A 2 -15.78 1.68 -2.17
N LEU A 3 -15.33 0.95 -3.19
CA LEU A 3 -13.91 0.75 -3.44
C LEU A 3 -13.21 2.06 -3.79
N PHE A 4 -13.81 2.84 -4.68
CA PHE A 4 -13.21 4.12 -5.10
C PHE A 4 -13.17 5.11 -3.94
N GLY A 5 -14.20 5.11 -3.08
CA GLY A 5 -14.19 5.93 -1.87
C GLY A 5 -13.10 5.53 -0.90
N ALA A 6 -12.92 4.21 -0.70
CA ALA A 6 -11.88 3.68 0.19
C ALA A 6 -10.47 4.08 -0.26
N LEU A 7 -10.25 4.20 -1.57
CA LEU A 7 -8.97 4.58 -2.15
C LEU A 7 -8.84 6.08 -2.42
N ASP A 8 -9.90 6.85 -2.14
CA ASP A 8 -9.95 8.30 -2.37
C ASP A 8 -9.69 8.65 -3.84
N ILE A 9 -10.34 7.95 -4.74
CA ILE A 9 -10.17 8.14 -6.19
C ILE A 9 -11.49 8.35 -6.93
N ASN A 10 -12.56 8.70 -6.22
CA ASN A 10 -13.83 9.00 -6.86
C ASN A 10 -13.64 10.07 -7.93
N GLY A 11 -14.15 9.79 -9.13
CA GLY A 11 -14.04 10.71 -10.28
C GLY A 11 -12.72 10.67 -11.02
N LEU A 12 -11.76 9.85 -10.59
CA LEU A 12 -10.44 9.78 -11.23
C LEU A 12 -10.33 8.63 -12.24
N GLN A 13 -11.22 7.66 -12.19
CA GLN A 13 -11.12 6.44 -13.00
C GLN A 13 -11.19 6.69 -14.50
N ASP A 14 -11.79 7.81 -14.92
CA ASP A 14 -11.92 8.17 -16.34
C ASP A 14 -10.81 9.10 -16.82
N ARG A 15 -9.86 9.45 -15.97
CA ARG A 15 -8.75 10.32 -16.33
C ARG A 15 -7.60 9.53 -16.94
N PHE A 16 -6.89 10.16 -17.85
CA PHE A 16 -5.64 9.58 -18.35
C PHE A 16 -4.57 9.61 -17.25
N PRO A 17 -3.65 8.64 -17.23
CA PRO A 17 -2.61 8.60 -16.21
C PRO A 17 -1.82 9.90 -16.08
N ARG A 18 -1.54 10.61 -17.19
CA ARG A 18 -0.80 11.87 -17.18
C ARG A 18 -1.53 12.99 -16.44
N GLU A 19 -2.84 12.86 -16.22
CA GLU A 19 -3.66 13.85 -15.52
C GLU A 19 -3.68 13.65 -14.02
N LEU A 20 -3.03 12.60 -13.53
CA LEU A 20 -3.05 12.19 -12.12
C LEU A 20 -1.70 12.46 -11.47
N SER A 21 -1.71 12.78 -10.17
CA SER A 21 -0.49 12.77 -9.38
C SER A 21 0.07 11.35 -9.27
N GLY A 22 1.34 11.20 -8.87
CA GLY A 22 1.94 9.89 -8.67
C GLY A 22 1.16 9.04 -7.66
N GLY A 23 0.72 9.64 -6.55
CA GLY A 23 -0.08 8.95 -5.54
C GLY A 23 -1.45 8.55 -6.08
N GLN A 24 -2.09 9.40 -6.88
CA GLN A 24 -3.36 9.08 -7.53
C GLN A 24 -3.19 7.94 -8.53
N GLN A 25 -2.12 7.94 -9.33
CA GLN A 25 -1.82 6.86 -10.25
C GLN A 25 -1.68 5.52 -9.52
N GLN A 26 -0.97 5.50 -8.41
CA GLN A 26 -0.80 4.28 -7.60
C GLN A 26 -2.13 3.80 -7.06
N ARG A 27 -2.97 4.69 -6.53
CA ARG A 27 -4.27 4.30 -6.00
C ARG A 27 -5.21 3.78 -7.09
N VAL A 28 -5.18 4.36 -8.28
CA VAL A 28 -5.97 3.85 -9.42
C VAL A 28 -5.49 2.46 -9.83
N ALA A 29 -4.17 2.24 -9.86
CA ALA A 29 -3.61 0.92 -10.17
C ALA A 29 -4.04 -0.13 -9.15
N ILE A 30 -4.07 0.22 -7.87
CA ILE A 30 -4.55 -0.66 -6.80
C ILE A 30 -6.04 -0.99 -7.01
N ALA A 31 -6.85 0.02 -7.36
CA ALA A 31 -8.28 -0.19 -7.63
C ALA A 31 -8.50 -1.18 -8.76
N ARG A 32 -7.72 -1.06 -9.85
CA ARG A 32 -7.80 -1.99 -10.97
C ARG A 32 -7.49 -3.43 -10.56
N ALA A 33 -6.49 -3.60 -9.72
CA ALA A 33 -6.16 -4.92 -9.18
C ALA A 33 -7.29 -5.47 -8.29
N MET A 34 -7.91 -4.61 -7.48
CA MET A 34 -8.97 -5.01 -6.56
C MET A 34 -10.29 -5.36 -7.23
N VAL A 35 -10.53 -4.87 -8.45
CA VAL A 35 -11.76 -5.20 -9.20
C VAL A 35 -11.89 -6.71 -9.40
N LYS A 36 -10.79 -7.43 -9.48
CA LYS A 36 -10.79 -8.90 -9.62
C LYS A 36 -11.02 -9.64 -8.30
N ASN A 37 -11.26 -8.92 -7.22
CA ASN A 37 -11.47 -9.47 -5.89
C ASN A 37 -10.36 -10.45 -5.47
N PRO A 38 -9.09 -10.02 -5.48
CA PRO A 38 -7.97 -10.92 -5.20
C PRO A 38 -7.92 -11.29 -3.72
N LYS A 39 -7.34 -12.46 -3.43
CA LYS A 39 -7.03 -12.86 -2.05
C LYS A 39 -5.71 -12.26 -1.59
N LEU A 40 -4.83 -11.94 -2.53
CA LEU A 40 -3.49 -11.42 -2.28
C LEU A 40 -3.23 -10.22 -3.18
N LEU A 41 -2.85 -9.11 -2.58
CA LEU A 41 -2.40 -7.91 -3.30
C LEU A 41 -0.89 -7.77 -3.07
N LEU A 42 -0.13 -7.81 -4.15
CA LEU A 42 1.32 -7.65 -4.11
C LEU A 42 1.67 -6.21 -4.51
N CYS A 43 2.31 -5.50 -3.61
CA CYS A 43 2.70 -4.11 -3.80
C CYS A 43 4.22 -4.01 -3.81
N ASP A 44 4.80 -3.78 -4.98
CA ASP A 44 6.25 -3.71 -5.17
C ASP A 44 6.69 -2.25 -5.29
N GLU A 45 7.39 -1.76 -4.27
CA GLU A 45 7.95 -0.40 -4.23
C GLU A 45 6.90 0.69 -4.48
N LEU A 46 5.74 0.60 -3.82
CA LEU A 46 4.62 1.53 -4.02
C LEU A 46 4.97 3.01 -3.86
N THR A 47 5.93 3.30 -2.98
CA THR A 47 6.23 4.68 -2.55
C THR A 47 7.58 5.18 -3.05
N GLY A 48 8.29 4.40 -3.85
CA GLY A 48 9.68 4.67 -4.21
C GLY A 48 9.91 6.00 -4.94
N ALA A 49 8.94 6.46 -5.74
CA ALA A 49 9.05 7.70 -6.51
C ALA A 49 8.10 8.80 -5.99
N LEU A 50 7.50 8.61 -4.81
CA LEU A 50 6.52 9.54 -4.26
C LEU A 50 7.11 10.40 -3.14
N ASP A 51 6.58 11.61 -2.99
CA ASP A 51 6.86 12.43 -1.82
C ASP A 51 6.22 11.82 -0.56
N THR A 52 6.57 12.33 0.61
CA THR A 52 6.11 11.77 1.88
C THR A 52 4.58 11.80 2.01
N LYS A 53 3.95 12.91 1.65
CA LYS A 53 2.50 13.06 1.76
C LYS A 53 1.77 12.06 0.85
N SER A 54 2.21 11.94 -0.40
CA SER A 54 1.62 11.01 -1.35
C SER A 54 1.85 9.56 -0.92
N SER A 55 3.03 9.27 -0.38
CA SER A 55 3.35 7.93 0.15
C SER A 55 2.43 7.54 1.29
N LEU A 56 2.21 8.44 2.25
CA LEU A 56 1.31 8.17 3.37
C LEU A 56 -0.13 7.93 2.88
N GLY A 57 -0.58 8.69 1.88
CA GLY A 57 -1.90 8.50 1.29
C GLY A 57 -2.09 7.13 0.65
N VAL A 58 -1.08 6.66 -0.09
CA VAL A 58 -1.10 5.33 -0.71
C VAL A 58 -1.09 4.23 0.36
N LEU A 59 -0.24 4.36 1.38
CA LEU A 59 -0.16 3.38 2.45
C LEU A 59 -1.46 3.33 3.27
N GLN A 60 -2.09 4.48 3.51
CA GLN A 60 -3.39 4.53 4.17
C GLN A 60 -4.46 3.83 3.34
N ALA A 61 -4.46 4.02 2.02
CA ALA A 61 -5.38 3.33 1.12
C ALA A 61 -5.21 1.80 1.20
N VAL A 62 -3.97 1.33 1.20
CA VAL A 62 -3.66 -0.10 1.32
C VAL A 62 -4.16 -0.66 2.65
N GLN A 63 -3.91 0.07 3.75
CA GLN A 63 -4.39 -0.35 5.07
C GLN A 63 -5.92 -0.46 5.09
N THR A 64 -6.61 0.51 4.49
CA THR A 64 -8.07 0.51 4.40
C THR A 64 -8.59 -0.73 3.67
N LEU A 65 -7.95 -1.13 2.57
CA LEU A 65 -8.33 -2.33 1.83
C LEU A 65 -8.16 -3.59 2.68
N ASN A 66 -7.06 -3.70 3.39
CA ASN A 66 -6.85 -4.83 4.30
C ASN A 66 -7.92 -4.90 5.37
N ASP A 67 -8.27 -3.75 5.96
CA ASP A 67 -9.26 -3.68 7.03
C ASP A 67 -10.68 -4.00 6.54
N ARG A 68 -11.07 -3.47 5.38
CA ARG A 68 -12.43 -3.60 4.86
C ARG A 68 -12.69 -4.91 4.12
N TYR A 69 -11.74 -5.32 3.30
CA TYR A 69 -11.93 -6.46 2.40
C TYR A 69 -11.18 -7.70 2.84
N HIS A 70 -10.41 -7.60 3.92
CA HIS A 70 -9.57 -8.68 4.45
C HIS A 70 -8.61 -9.26 3.40
N THR A 71 -8.24 -8.44 2.42
CA THR A 71 -7.25 -8.82 1.42
C THR A 71 -5.89 -8.92 2.10
N THR A 72 -5.19 -10.02 1.88
CA THR A 72 -3.80 -10.13 2.32
C THR A 72 -2.94 -9.23 1.45
N VAL A 73 -2.17 -8.36 2.06
CA VAL A 73 -1.31 -7.41 1.35
C VAL A 73 0.14 -7.73 1.66
N VAL A 74 0.95 -7.87 0.60
CA VAL A 74 2.41 -7.99 0.71
C VAL A 74 3.01 -6.73 0.13
N ILE A 75 3.76 -6.00 0.95
CA ILE A 75 4.47 -4.79 0.53
C ILE A 75 5.96 -5.10 0.46
N ILE A 76 6.55 -4.92 -0.71
CA ILE A 76 7.98 -5.04 -0.92
C ILE A 76 8.57 -3.64 -0.93
N THR A 77 9.50 -3.36 -0.03
CA THR A 77 10.06 -2.01 0.08
C THR A 77 11.48 -2.03 0.65
N HIS A 78 12.27 -1.04 0.28
CA HIS A 78 13.56 -0.76 0.89
C HIS A 78 13.46 0.24 2.05
N ASN A 79 12.28 0.81 2.28
CA ASN A 79 12.08 1.76 3.37
C ASN A 79 11.64 1.02 4.63
N ALA A 80 12.56 0.83 5.56
CA ALA A 80 12.31 0.10 6.79
C ALA A 80 11.23 0.75 7.67
N ALA A 81 11.00 2.07 7.54
CA ALA A 81 9.98 2.75 8.33
C ALA A 81 8.57 2.22 8.01
N ILE A 82 8.32 1.75 6.78
CA ILE A 82 7.03 1.20 6.38
C ILE A 82 6.66 -0.04 7.18
N SER A 83 7.66 -0.80 7.64
CA SER A 83 7.43 -2.03 8.42
C SER A 83 6.61 -1.79 9.69
N GLY A 84 6.60 -0.56 10.21
CA GLY A 84 5.83 -0.23 11.41
C GLY A 84 4.32 -0.46 11.27
N MET A 85 3.79 -0.38 10.06
CA MET A 85 2.36 -0.60 9.80
C MET A 85 2.01 -2.08 9.53
N ALA A 86 2.98 -2.94 9.35
CA ALA A 86 2.74 -4.33 8.97
C ALA A 86 2.35 -5.20 10.16
N ASP A 87 1.56 -6.24 9.88
CA ASP A 87 1.25 -7.28 10.88
C ASP A 87 2.43 -8.22 11.06
N ARG A 88 3.19 -8.47 10.01
CA ARG A 88 4.35 -9.35 9.99
C ARG A 88 5.46 -8.74 9.16
N ILE A 89 6.67 -8.87 9.64
CA ILE A 89 7.85 -8.29 8.98
C ILE A 89 8.79 -9.42 8.58
N ILE A 90 9.11 -9.48 7.28
CA ILE A 90 10.04 -10.46 6.74
C ILE A 90 11.22 -9.71 6.16
N GLN A 91 12.43 -9.99 6.67
CA GLN A 91 13.65 -9.41 6.14
C GLN A 91 14.37 -10.43 5.29
N ILE A 92 14.76 -9.99 4.09
CA ILE A 92 15.48 -10.83 3.13
C ILE A 92 16.86 -10.23 2.90
N LYS A 93 17.88 -11.08 2.96
CA LYS A 93 19.27 -10.68 2.68
C LYS A 93 19.95 -11.81 1.90
N ASP A 94 20.66 -11.42 0.83
CA ASP A 94 21.42 -12.38 0.00
C ASP A 94 20.55 -13.55 -0.48
N GLY A 95 19.30 -13.26 -0.85
CA GLY A 95 18.36 -14.26 -1.37
C GLY A 95 17.79 -15.20 -0.32
N LYS A 96 18.01 -14.92 0.96
CA LYS A 96 17.53 -15.76 2.07
C LYS A 96 16.72 -14.96 3.06
N ILE A 97 15.77 -15.62 3.71
CA ILE A 97 15.02 -15.01 4.80
C ILE A 97 15.93 -14.89 6.01
N GLN A 98 16.20 -13.65 6.40
CA GLN A 98 17.00 -13.35 7.58
C GLN A 98 16.16 -13.36 8.85
N SER A 99 14.94 -12.84 8.78
CA SER A 99 14.01 -12.86 9.91
C SER A 99 12.57 -12.87 9.40
N ASN A 100 11.67 -13.41 10.23
CA ASN A 100 10.25 -13.49 9.95
C ASN A 100 9.53 -13.40 11.30
N GLU A 101 9.01 -12.23 11.63
CA GLU A 101 8.48 -11.95 12.95
C GLU A 101 7.13 -11.25 12.88
N VAL A 102 6.26 -11.55 13.85
CA VAL A 102 5.01 -10.82 14.05
C VAL A 102 5.36 -9.45 14.65
N ASN A 103 4.76 -8.38 14.11
CA ASN A 103 4.93 -7.04 14.64
C ASN A 103 3.98 -6.83 15.82
N ALA A 104 4.50 -6.86 17.04
CA ALA A 104 3.71 -6.69 18.24
C ALA A 104 3.25 -5.25 18.47
N ASN A 105 3.84 -4.28 17.79
CA ASN A 105 3.60 -2.84 18.01
C ASN A 105 3.17 -2.15 16.72
N LYS A 106 2.21 -2.74 16.01
CA LYS A 106 1.69 -2.18 14.76
C LYS A 106 1.15 -0.77 14.96
N VAL A 107 1.53 0.15 14.07
CA VAL A 107 1.06 1.53 14.09
C VAL A 107 0.27 1.85 12.82
N SER A 108 -0.53 2.92 12.88
CA SER A 108 -1.22 3.44 11.70
C SER A 108 -0.22 3.98 10.69
N PRO A 109 -0.51 3.88 9.37
CA PRO A 109 0.34 4.51 8.36
C PRO A 109 0.59 6.00 8.61
N MET A 110 -0.36 6.70 9.19
CA MET A 110 -0.23 8.13 9.47
C MET A 110 0.80 8.45 10.56
N GLU A 111 1.22 7.45 11.34
CA GLU A 111 2.25 7.59 12.37
C GLU A 111 3.65 7.28 11.87
N LEU A 112 3.79 6.84 10.61
CA LEU A 112 5.10 6.52 10.05
C LEU A 112 5.91 7.77 9.75
N VAL A 113 7.20 7.69 10.02
CA VAL A 113 8.17 8.72 9.68
C VAL A 113 9.01 8.19 8.52
N LEU A 114 8.59 8.55 7.31
CA LEU A 114 9.23 8.04 6.09
C LEU A 114 10.46 8.84 5.67
#